data_361cf20a1096c90daaa1c4510af0e130
#
_entry.id   361cf20a1096c90daaa1c4510af0e130
#
_cell.length_a   1.000
_cell.length_b   1.000
_cell.length_c   1.000
_cell.angle_alpha   90.00
_cell.angle_beta   90.00
_cell.angle_gamma   90.00
#
_symmetry.space_group_name_H-M   'P 1'
#
loop_
_entity.id
_entity.type
_entity.pdbx_description
1 polymer ?
#
loop_
_entity_poly.entity_id
_entity_poly.type
_entity_poly.pdbx_seq_one_letter_code
_entity_poly.pdbx_strand_id
1 'polypeptide(L)'
;MLRFAPSPTGDMHIGNLRAAIFNYIVAKQQHKLFLIRIEDTDKERNIEGKDQEILEILKLMGISWDKLVYQSHNIDYHRGMAEKLLKENKAFYCYASAEFLEKEKEKAKNEKRPFRYLDEWATLEKDKNHAPVVRLKAPNHAVSFNDAIKKEVKFEPYELDSFVLLRKDKSPTYNFACACDDLLYEISLIIRGEDHVSNTPKQILIQQALGSNDPIVYAHLPIILDETSGKKMSKRDEASSVKWLLNQGFLPEAIVNYLITIGNKVPEEVFSLDEAIEWFDLENLSSSPAHFNLKYLKHLNHEHLKLLDDDKLLKLTLIKDKNLLGLLRLFIEECGTLLELKEKISLFLEPKDIVKTYENEDFKERCLALFNALKSMDFQAYKDFESFKKEAMRLSQLKGKDFFKPLRILLTGSSHGVELPLIFPYIQSHYQEVLRLKA
;
A
#
# COMPACT_ATOMS: atom_id res chain seq x y z
N MET A 1 13.82 -7.81 18.95
CA MET A 1 12.96 -6.73 18.37
C MET A 1 12.20 -7.25 17.15
N LEU A 2 11.23 -6.51 16.61
CA LEU A 2 10.59 -6.82 15.32
C LEU A 2 11.06 -5.81 14.26
N ARG A 3 10.91 -6.18 12.97
CA ARG A 3 11.35 -5.28 11.90
C ARG A 3 10.44 -5.32 10.67
N PHE A 4 10.33 -4.17 9.98
CA PHE A 4 9.91 -4.07 8.59
C PHE A 4 11.13 -3.72 7.73
N ALA A 5 11.35 -4.45 6.64
CA ALA A 5 12.58 -4.37 5.86
C ALA A 5 12.29 -4.15 4.35
N PRO A 6 11.87 -2.95 3.97
CA PRO A 6 11.56 -2.62 2.58
C PRO A 6 12.80 -2.27 1.77
N SER A 7 12.81 -2.63 0.47
CA SER A 7 13.79 -2.13 -0.50
C SER A 7 13.22 -0.92 -1.25
N PRO A 8 13.99 0.17 -1.47
CA PRO A 8 13.54 1.40 -2.11
C PRO A 8 13.56 1.28 -3.65
N THR A 9 12.89 0.26 -4.22
CA THR A 9 12.93 -0.10 -5.63
C THR A 9 11.67 0.25 -6.42
N GLY A 10 10.81 1.10 -5.87
CA GLY A 10 9.56 1.53 -6.48
C GLY A 10 8.49 1.87 -5.44
N ASP A 11 7.26 2.09 -5.91
CA ASP A 11 6.14 2.43 -5.04
C ASP A 11 5.85 1.30 -4.03
N MET A 12 5.44 1.70 -2.82
CA MET A 12 5.06 0.74 -1.79
C MET A 12 3.80 -0.03 -2.23
N HIS A 13 3.93 -1.35 -2.32
CA HIS A 13 2.82 -2.25 -2.61
C HIS A 13 1.99 -2.50 -1.34
N ILE A 14 0.66 -2.66 -1.48
CA ILE A 14 -0.24 -2.95 -0.34
C ILE A 14 0.18 -4.19 0.46
N GLY A 15 0.78 -5.20 -0.17
CA GLY A 15 1.33 -6.37 0.53
C GLY A 15 2.49 -6.03 1.46
N ASN A 16 3.35 -5.07 1.06
CA ASN A 16 4.44 -4.61 1.92
C ASN A 16 3.89 -3.77 3.08
N LEU A 17 2.92 -2.89 2.82
CA LEU A 17 2.26 -2.13 3.87
C LEU A 17 1.56 -3.06 4.88
N ARG A 18 0.88 -4.11 4.41
CA ARG A 18 0.26 -5.12 5.28
C ARG A 18 1.29 -5.79 6.19
N ALA A 19 2.45 -6.16 5.66
CA ALA A 19 3.54 -6.69 6.46
C ALA A 19 4.06 -5.69 7.50
N ALA A 20 4.17 -4.39 7.13
CA ALA A 20 4.57 -3.34 8.07
C ALA A 20 3.55 -3.19 9.21
N ILE A 21 2.25 -3.13 8.89
CA ILE A 21 1.15 -3.03 9.86
C ILE A 21 1.22 -4.19 10.86
N PHE A 22 1.33 -5.43 10.41
CA PHE A 22 1.33 -6.59 11.31
C PHE A 22 2.59 -6.67 12.16
N ASN A 23 3.77 -6.32 11.61
CA ASN A 23 4.98 -6.21 12.43
C ASN A 23 4.83 -5.14 13.52
N TYR A 24 4.22 -3.99 13.19
CA TYR A 24 3.98 -2.90 14.14
C TYR A 24 3.00 -3.34 15.24
N ILE A 25 1.85 -3.90 14.87
CA ILE A 25 0.85 -4.39 15.84
C ILE A 25 1.49 -5.38 16.82
N VAL A 26 2.16 -6.42 16.31
CA VAL A 26 2.78 -7.44 17.16
C VAL A 26 3.93 -6.87 17.99
N ALA A 27 4.69 -5.91 17.48
CA ALA A 27 5.72 -5.22 18.27
C ALA A 27 5.10 -4.49 19.46
N LYS A 28 3.98 -3.77 19.25
CA LYS A 28 3.25 -3.07 20.33
C LYS A 28 2.67 -4.03 21.35
N GLN A 29 2.00 -5.11 20.90
CA GLN A 29 1.45 -6.15 21.78
C GLN A 29 2.50 -6.81 22.66
N GLN A 30 3.70 -7.07 22.10
CA GLN A 30 4.79 -7.71 22.81
C GLN A 30 5.71 -6.74 23.57
N HIS A 31 5.40 -5.43 23.57
CA HIS A 31 6.25 -4.36 24.14
C HIS A 31 7.70 -4.43 23.65
N LYS A 32 7.89 -4.78 22.38
CA LYS A 32 9.20 -4.87 21.72
C LYS A 32 9.46 -3.67 20.84
N LEU A 33 10.73 -3.33 20.68
CA LEU A 33 11.15 -2.27 19.75
C LEU A 33 10.83 -2.67 18.31
N PHE A 34 10.40 -1.68 17.53
CA PHE A 34 10.12 -1.81 16.11
C PHE A 34 11.18 -1.10 15.27
N LEU A 35 11.84 -1.86 14.40
CA LEU A 35 12.93 -1.42 13.52
C LEU A 35 12.43 -1.27 12.09
N ILE A 36 12.75 -0.17 11.43
CA ILE A 36 12.71 -0.06 9.97
C ILE A 36 14.12 -0.25 9.42
N ARG A 37 14.31 -1.23 8.53
CA ARG A 37 15.57 -1.46 7.83
C ARG A 37 15.38 -1.22 6.35
N ILE A 38 15.90 -0.13 5.82
CA ILE A 38 15.90 0.14 4.39
C ILE A 38 16.95 -0.78 3.73
N GLU A 39 16.51 -1.70 2.86
CA GLU A 39 17.37 -2.64 2.16
C GLU A 39 17.86 -2.04 0.84
N ASP A 40 18.88 -1.22 0.92
CA ASP A 40 19.44 -0.38 -0.13
C ASP A 40 20.76 -0.90 -0.71
N THR A 41 21.11 -2.16 -0.46
CA THR A 41 22.38 -2.76 -0.92
C THR A 41 22.45 -3.00 -2.43
N ASP A 42 21.32 -3.07 -3.12
CA ASP A 42 21.23 -3.19 -4.58
C ASP A 42 21.11 -1.80 -5.22
N LYS A 43 22.27 -1.15 -5.42
CA LYS A 43 22.33 0.22 -5.92
C LYS A 43 21.73 0.43 -7.31
N GLU A 44 21.75 -0.59 -8.17
CA GLU A 44 21.22 -0.50 -9.53
C GLU A 44 19.69 -0.45 -9.57
N ARG A 45 19.04 -1.03 -8.55
CA ARG A 45 17.59 -1.07 -8.44
C ARG A 45 16.99 0.01 -7.55
N ASN A 46 17.82 0.69 -6.77
CA ASN A 46 17.36 1.76 -5.90
C ASN A 46 16.90 2.97 -6.71
N ILE A 47 15.79 3.54 -6.31
CA ILE A 47 15.24 4.77 -6.89
C ILE A 47 15.37 5.88 -5.85
N GLU A 48 15.98 7.00 -6.23
CA GLU A 48 16.18 8.15 -5.36
C GLU A 48 14.86 8.67 -4.78
N GLY A 49 14.86 8.97 -3.48
CA GLY A 49 13.70 9.47 -2.73
C GLY A 49 12.66 8.42 -2.33
N LYS A 50 12.77 7.15 -2.81
CA LYS A 50 11.80 6.11 -2.44
C LYS A 50 11.91 5.65 -1.00
N ASP A 51 13.07 5.73 -0.39
CA ASP A 51 13.25 5.49 1.04
C ASP A 51 12.46 6.52 1.87
N GLN A 52 12.54 7.80 1.52
CA GLN A 52 11.79 8.86 2.20
C GLN A 52 10.28 8.71 1.98
N GLU A 53 9.84 8.41 0.74
CA GLU A 53 8.43 8.13 0.43
C GLU A 53 7.88 6.96 1.28
N ILE A 54 8.66 5.88 1.44
CA ILE A 54 8.30 4.75 2.32
C ILE A 54 8.07 5.23 3.75
N LEU A 55 9.00 6.02 4.31
CA LEU A 55 8.89 6.51 5.67
C LEU A 55 7.71 7.47 5.87
N GLU A 56 7.43 8.32 4.89
CA GLU A 56 6.27 9.22 4.89
C GLU A 56 4.95 8.44 4.86
N ILE A 57 4.84 7.42 4.01
CA ILE A 57 3.67 6.54 3.96
C ILE A 57 3.46 5.87 5.33
N LEU A 58 4.49 5.30 5.94
CA LEU A 58 4.37 4.67 7.25
C LEU A 58 3.87 5.65 8.32
N LYS A 59 4.38 6.88 8.34
CA LYS A 59 3.90 7.93 9.26
C LYS A 59 2.43 8.27 9.01
N LEU A 60 2.01 8.40 7.73
CA LEU A 60 0.62 8.66 7.38
C LEU A 60 -0.32 7.54 7.85
N MET A 61 0.15 6.28 7.83
CA MET A 61 -0.60 5.12 8.32
C MET A 61 -0.60 4.98 9.85
N GLY A 62 -0.04 5.94 10.59
CA GLY A 62 0.04 5.88 12.05
C GLY A 62 1.15 4.95 12.58
N ILE A 63 2.06 4.48 11.73
CA ILE A 63 3.14 3.58 12.11
C ILE A 63 4.36 4.40 12.53
N SER A 64 4.73 4.30 13.80
CA SER A 64 5.97 4.84 14.36
C SER A 64 7.01 3.73 14.52
N TRP A 65 8.29 4.10 14.60
CA TRP A 65 9.40 3.16 14.80
C TRP A 65 10.39 3.68 15.81
N ASP A 66 11.08 2.76 16.47
CA ASP A 66 12.08 3.09 17.48
C ASP A 66 13.47 3.23 16.87
N LYS A 67 13.75 2.54 15.75
CA LYS A 67 15.05 2.57 15.09
C LYS A 67 14.89 2.54 13.56
N LEU A 68 15.71 3.34 12.88
CA LEU A 68 15.84 3.35 11.42
C LEU A 68 17.29 3.01 11.07
N VAL A 69 17.50 2.05 10.18
CA VAL A 69 18.82 1.67 9.68
C VAL A 69 18.79 1.48 8.16
N TYR A 70 19.92 1.77 7.53
CA TYR A 70 20.18 1.48 6.12
C TYR A 70 21.11 0.26 6.04
N GLN A 71 20.71 -0.76 5.31
CA GLN A 71 21.46 -2.02 5.21
C GLN A 71 22.86 -1.81 4.63
N SER A 72 23.01 -0.83 3.72
CA SER A 72 24.31 -0.46 3.15
C SER A 72 25.34 -0.02 4.20
N HIS A 73 24.92 0.49 5.35
CA HIS A 73 25.83 0.88 6.44
C HIS A 73 26.47 -0.33 7.13
N ASN A 74 25.92 -1.53 6.96
CA ASN A 74 26.40 -2.76 7.58
C ASN A 74 27.27 -3.62 6.65
N ILE A 75 27.66 -3.14 5.45
CA ILE A 75 28.41 -3.92 4.45
C ILE A 75 29.72 -4.49 5.02
N ASP A 76 30.46 -3.71 5.80
CA ASP A 76 31.72 -4.18 6.40
C ASP A 76 31.49 -5.23 7.49
N TYR A 77 30.40 -5.11 8.25
CA TYR A 77 29.95 -6.17 9.16
C TYR A 77 29.61 -7.45 8.39
N HIS A 78 28.87 -7.36 7.29
CA HIS A 78 28.55 -8.53 6.45
C HIS A 78 29.83 -9.21 5.92
N ARG A 79 30.81 -8.42 5.45
CA ARG A 79 32.12 -8.94 5.00
C ARG A 79 32.85 -9.66 6.12
N GLY A 80 32.89 -9.08 7.31
CA GLY A 80 33.49 -9.71 8.49
C GLY A 80 32.84 -11.04 8.87
N MET A 81 31.50 -11.14 8.74
CA MET A 81 30.77 -12.39 8.97
C MET A 81 31.12 -13.45 7.93
N ALA A 82 31.27 -13.08 6.66
CA ALA A 82 31.71 -14.01 5.62
C ALA A 82 33.15 -14.52 5.85
N GLU A 83 34.06 -13.63 6.29
CA GLU A 83 35.43 -14.01 6.66
C GLU A 83 35.45 -15.00 7.84
N LYS A 84 34.58 -14.75 8.86
CA LYS A 84 34.39 -15.71 9.97
C LYS A 84 34.00 -17.09 9.44
N LEU A 85 32.99 -17.17 8.57
CA LEU A 85 32.52 -18.44 8.00
C LEU A 85 33.60 -19.16 7.17
N LEU A 86 34.43 -18.39 6.43
CA LEU A 86 35.57 -18.93 5.70
C LEU A 86 36.64 -19.55 6.66
N LYS A 87 37.00 -18.82 7.73
CA LYS A 87 37.97 -19.29 8.75
C LYS A 87 37.47 -20.55 9.49
N GLU A 88 36.15 -20.64 9.72
CA GLU A 88 35.51 -21.78 10.36
C GLU A 88 35.22 -22.93 9.38
N ASN A 89 35.69 -22.84 8.12
CA ASN A 89 35.45 -23.83 7.06
C ASN A 89 33.98 -24.16 6.81
N LYS A 90 33.06 -23.22 7.12
CA LYS A 90 31.62 -23.28 6.83
C LYS A 90 31.28 -22.69 5.47
N ALA A 91 32.17 -21.86 4.93
CA ALA A 91 32.07 -21.25 3.60
C ALA A 91 33.37 -21.51 2.81
N PHE A 92 33.32 -21.28 1.50
CA PHE A 92 34.46 -21.48 0.60
C PHE A 92 34.46 -20.48 -0.55
N TYR A 93 35.63 -20.27 -1.17
CA TYR A 93 35.77 -19.48 -2.37
C TYR A 93 35.39 -20.30 -3.60
N CYS A 94 34.55 -19.75 -4.47
CA CYS A 94 34.15 -20.37 -5.72
C CYS A 94 34.64 -19.53 -6.90
N TYR A 95 35.41 -20.14 -7.77
CA TYR A 95 36.01 -19.56 -8.98
C TYR A 95 35.25 -19.93 -10.25
N ALA A 96 34.19 -20.74 -10.17
CA ALA A 96 33.39 -21.11 -11.34
C ALA A 96 32.89 -19.84 -12.06
N SER A 97 33.11 -19.81 -13.39
CA SER A 97 32.69 -18.67 -14.20
C SER A 97 31.16 -18.61 -14.35
N ALA A 98 30.65 -17.42 -14.62
CA ALA A 98 29.19 -17.24 -14.89
C ALA A 98 28.79 -18.02 -16.15
N GLU A 99 29.68 -18.06 -17.17
CA GLU A 99 29.43 -18.76 -18.41
C GLU A 99 29.36 -20.30 -18.20
N PHE A 100 30.26 -20.86 -17.39
CA PHE A 100 30.18 -22.26 -17.01
C PHE A 100 28.87 -22.60 -16.30
N LEU A 101 28.51 -21.80 -15.30
CA LEU A 101 27.27 -22.03 -14.54
C LEU A 101 26.03 -21.90 -15.41
N GLU A 102 26.03 -20.99 -16.39
CA GLU A 102 24.91 -20.85 -17.32
C GLU A 102 24.79 -22.05 -18.27
N LYS A 103 25.91 -22.57 -18.79
CA LYS A 103 25.92 -23.82 -19.58
C LYS A 103 25.36 -25.01 -18.79
N GLU A 104 25.75 -25.15 -17.53
CA GLU A 104 25.23 -26.22 -16.66
C GLU A 104 23.74 -26.06 -16.34
N LYS A 105 23.23 -24.81 -16.22
CA LYS A 105 21.79 -24.53 -16.10
C LYS A 105 21.05 -24.93 -17.38
N GLU A 106 21.56 -24.54 -18.55
CA GLU A 106 20.93 -24.90 -19.83
C GLU A 106 20.93 -26.41 -20.02
N LYS A 107 22.01 -27.10 -19.67
CA LYS A 107 22.09 -28.56 -19.69
C LYS A 107 21.01 -29.18 -18.79
N ALA A 108 20.91 -28.71 -17.54
CA ALA A 108 19.89 -29.18 -16.60
C ALA A 108 18.48 -28.98 -17.16
N LYS A 109 18.20 -27.80 -17.79
CA LYS A 109 16.95 -27.51 -18.43
C LYS A 109 16.60 -28.43 -19.59
N ASN A 110 17.61 -28.73 -20.45
CA ASN A 110 17.45 -29.64 -21.57
C ASN A 110 17.21 -31.09 -21.11
N GLU A 111 17.81 -31.47 -20.01
CA GLU A 111 17.64 -32.77 -19.35
C GLU A 111 16.37 -32.84 -18.49
N LYS A 112 15.56 -31.75 -18.45
CA LYS A 112 14.32 -31.63 -17.64
C LYS A 112 14.52 -31.93 -16.14
N ARG A 113 15.72 -31.66 -15.61
CA ARG A 113 16.02 -31.77 -14.19
C ARG A 113 16.23 -30.38 -13.56
N PRO A 114 15.98 -30.23 -12.25
CA PRO A 114 16.34 -28.99 -11.56
C PRO A 114 17.86 -28.75 -11.63
N PHE A 115 18.26 -27.51 -11.83
CA PHE A 115 19.66 -27.10 -11.69
C PHE A 115 20.06 -27.19 -10.22
N ARG A 116 21.26 -27.76 -9.99
CA ARG A 116 21.89 -27.82 -8.68
C ARG A 116 23.34 -27.47 -8.80
N TYR A 117 23.85 -26.57 -7.95
CA TYR A 117 25.26 -26.26 -7.87
C TYR A 117 26.00 -27.42 -7.18
N LEU A 118 27.16 -27.83 -7.73
CA LEU A 118 28.00 -28.85 -7.14
C LEU A 118 29.30 -28.22 -6.62
N ASP A 119 29.66 -28.52 -5.37
CA ASP A 119 30.81 -27.90 -4.68
C ASP A 119 32.14 -28.15 -5.39
N GLU A 120 32.30 -29.29 -6.11
CA GLU A 120 33.45 -29.61 -6.93
C GLU A 120 33.71 -28.62 -8.06
N TRP A 121 32.67 -27.90 -8.49
CA TRP A 121 32.79 -26.86 -9.52
C TRP A 121 33.56 -25.62 -9.03
N ALA A 122 33.71 -25.45 -7.72
CA ALA A 122 34.38 -24.30 -7.15
C ALA A 122 35.81 -24.06 -7.69
N THR A 123 36.48 -25.10 -8.15
CA THR A 123 37.87 -25.05 -8.62
C THR A 123 38.07 -25.49 -10.06
N LEU A 124 37.03 -26.02 -10.74
CA LEU A 124 37.14 -26.60 -12.08
C LEU A 124 37.53 -25.57 -13.15
N GLU A 125 36.99 -24.40 -13.09
CA GLU A 125 37.32 -23.28 -14.00
C GLU A 125 37.91 -22.12 -13.22
N LYS A 126 39.17 -22.27 -12.80
CA LYS A 126 39.90 -21.16 -12.18
C LYS A 126 40.23 -20.11 -13.23
N ASP A 127 39.36 -19.17 -13.43
CA ASP A 127 39.71 -17.91 -14.08
C ASP A 127 40.59 -17.11 -13.10
N LYS A 128 41.90 -17.17 -13.34
CA LYS A 128 42.92 -16.49 -12.51
C LYS A 128 42.76 -14.97 -12.51
N ASN A 129 41.94 -14.42 -13.42
CA ASN A 129 41.74 -12.99 -13.62
C ASN A 129 40.47 -12.44 -12.91
N HIS A 130 39.66 -13.34 -12.36
CA HIS A 130 38.40 -12.90 -11.69
C HIS A 130 38.40 -13.15 -10.18
N ALA A 131 37.91 -12.18 -9.41
CA ALA A 131 37.68 -12.37 -7.99
C ALA A 131 36.64 -13.48 -7.74
N PRO A 132 36.88 -14.36 -6.75
CA PRO A 132 35.94 -15.43 -6.44
C PRO A 132 34.65 -14.84 -5.76
N VAL A 133 33.56 -15.60 -5.82
CA VAL A 133 32.44 -15.42 -4.92
C VAL A 133 32.65 -16.26 -3.66
N VAL A 134 32.00 -15.89 -2.55
CA VAL A 134 31.97 -16.72 -1.33
C VAL A 134 30.64 -17.44 -1.27
N ARG A 135 30.69 -18.79 -1.07
CA ARG A 135 29.49 -19.63 -0.93
C ARG A 135 29.44 -20.28 0.45
N LEU A 136 28.24 -20.37 1.02
CA LEU A 136 27.97 -21.24 2.18
C LEU A 136 27.92 -22.69 1.70
N LYS A 137 28.46 -23.60 2.48
CA LYS A 137 28.34 -25.03 2.21
C LYS A 137 26.92 -25.53 2.29
N ALA A 138 26.52 -26.40 1.39
CA ALA A 138 25.19 -27.01 1.40
C ALA A 138 24.99 -27.84 2.70
N PRO A 139 23.74 -27.89 3.24
CA PRO A 139 23.46 -28.73 4.39
C PRO A 139 23.43 -30.21 3.99
N ASN A 140 23.78 -31.10 4.93
CA ASN A 140 23.61 -32.53 4.80
C ASN A 140 22.36 -33.09 5.51
N HIS A 141 21.52 -32.20 6.01
CA HIS A 141 20.28 -32.52 6.73
C HIS A 141 19.14 -31.63 6.23
N ALA A 142 17.90 -32.05 6.48
CA ALA A 142 16.72 -31.25 6.17
C ALA A 142 16.66 -30.01 7.07
N VAL A 143 16.20 -28.90 6.48
CA VAL A 143 15.94 -27.66 7.21
C VAL A 143 14.43 -27.51 7.40
N SER A 144 13.96 -27.51 8.65
CA SER A 144 12.56 -27.28 8.96
C SER A 144 12.40 -26.09 9.93
N PHE A 145 11.26 -25.43 9.84
CA PHE A 145 10.87 -24.37 10.76
C PHE A 145 9.37 -24.34 10.93
N ASN A 146 8.91 -23.89 12.10
CA ASN A 146 7.50 -23.62 12.37
C ASN A 146 7.19 -22.19 11.94
N ASP A 147 6.24 -22.06 11.01
CA ASP A 147 5.68 -20.78 10.60
C ASP A 147 4.37 -20.53 11.34
N ALA A 148 4.18 -19.35 11.91
CA ALA A 148 3.00 -19.04 12.69
C ALA A 148 1.69 -19.19 11.89
N ILE A 149 1.75 -18.94 10.55
CA ILE A 149 0.60 -19.00 9.66
C ILE A 149 0.56 -20.32 8.88
N LYS A 150 1.68 -20.70 8.25
CA LYS A 150 1.77 -21.88 7.36
C LYS A 150 2.06 -23.18 8.08
N LYS A 151 2.29 -23.12 9.41
CA LYS A 151 2.65 -24.27 10.26
C LYS A 151 4.03 -24.83 9.88
N GLU A 152 4.24 -26.14 9.97
CA GLU A 152 5.53 -26.73 9.68
C GLU A 152 5.88 -26.65 8.20
N VAL A 153 7.06 -26.08 7.89
CA VAL A 153 7.63 -26.00 6.55
C VAL A 153 8.98 -26.72 6.57
N LYS A 154 9.19 -27.66 5.65
CA LYS A 154 10.38 -28.49 5.56
C LYS A 154 10.99 -28.44 4.17
N PHE A 155 12.32 -28.36 4.12
CA PHE A 155 13.13 -28.46 2.89
C PHE A 155 14.13 -29.60 3.04
N GLU A 156 14.15 -30.49 2.07
CA GLU A 156 15.09 -31.62 2.05
C GLU A 156 16.48 -31.15 1.60
N PRO A 157 17.55 -31.87 1.99
CA PRO A 157 18.95 -31.48 1.66
C PRO A 157 19.19 -31.30 0.17
N TYR A 158 18.50 -32.08 -0.67
CA TYR A 158 18.63 -31.99 -2.13
C TYR A 158 17.95 -30.74 -2.74
N GLU A 159 17.16 -30.01 -1.98
CA GLU A 159 16.54 -28.74 -2.41
C GLU A 159 17.43 -27.52 -2.12
N LEU A 160 18.50 -27.72 -1.33
CA LEU A 160 19.39 -26.66 -0.88
C LEU A 160 20.83 -26.96 -1.31
N ASP A 161 21.31 -26.23 -2.29
CA ASP A 161 22.70 -26.28 -2.73
C ASP A 161 23.57 -25.23 -2.00
N SER A 162 24.89 -25.28 -2.22
CA SER A 162 25.81 -24.25 -1.77
C SER A 162 25.51 -22.94 -2.49
N PHE A 163 25.10 -21.89 -1.74
CA PHE A 163 24.65 -20.62 -2.29
C PHE A 163 25.59 -19.46 -1.98
N VAL A 164 25.58 -18.45 -2.83
CA VAL A 164 26.46 -17.27 -2.73
C VAL A 164 26.09 -16.40 -1.53
N LEU A 165 27.08 -16.07 -0.70
CA LEU A 165 27.03 -15.10 0.39
C LEU A 165 27.52 -13.72 -0.07
N LEU A 166 28.76 -13.68 -0.65
CA LEU A 166 29.35 -12.47 -1.22
C LEU A 166 29.55 -12.63 -2.73
N ARG A 167 29.21 -11.60 -3.48
CA ARG A 167 29.48 -11.49 -4.91
C ARG A 167 30.96 -11.21 -5.20
N LYS A 168 31.37 -11.16 -6.48
CA LYS A 168 32.74 -10.87 -6.91
C LYS A 168 33.25 -9.50 -6.42
N ASP A 169 32.38 -8.51 -6.34
CA ASP A 169 32.64 -7.15 -5.81
C ASP A 169 32.62 -7.06 -4.28
N LYS A 170 32.47 -8.22 -3.62
CA LYS A 170 32.31 -8.36 -2.16
C LYS A 170 31.04 -7.73 -1.60
N SER A 171 30.04 -7.43 -2.44
CA SER A 171 28.71 -7.06 -1.97
C SER A 171 27.97 -8.31 -1.45
N PRO A 172 27.21 -8.19 -0.35
CA PRO A 172 26.43 -9.31 0.19
C PRO A 172 25.24 -9.63 -0.73
N THR A 173 24.85 -10.90 -0.76
CA THR A 173 23.55 -11.28 -1.35
C THR A 173 22.43 -10.95 -0.37
N TYR A 174 21.20 -10.82 -0.90
CA TYR A 174 20.00 -10.55 -0.12
C TYR A 174 19.87 -11.46 1.12
N ASN A 175 19.92 -12.79 0.94
CA ASN A 175 19.75 -13.71 2.06
C ASN A 175 20.83 -13.56 3.13
N PHE A 176 22.06 -13.28 2.71
CA PHE A 176 23.18 -13.12 3.63
C PHE A 176 23.07 -11.82 4.43
N ALA A 177 22.85 -10.69 3.74
CA ALA A 177 22.69 -9.41 4.40
C ALA A 177 21.53 -9.43 5.41
N CYS A 178 20.34 -9.94 4.99
CA CYS A 178 19.18 -10.04 5.88
C CYS A 178 19.47 -10.91 7.11
N ALA A 179 20.05 -12.11 6.93
CA ALA A 179 20.32 -13.00 8.04
C ALA A 179 21.34 -12.42 9.04
N CYS A 180 22.39 -11.75 8.53
CA CYS A 180 23.37 -11.07 9.37
C CYS A 180 22.75 -9.91 10.16
N ASP A 181 21.96 -9.08 9.48
CA ASP A 181 21.30 -7.95 10.15
C ASP A 181 20.23 -8.40 11.14
N ASP A 182 19.47 -9.44 10.83
CA ASP A 182 18.47 -9.98 11.76
C ASP A 182 19.12 -10.51 13.04
N LEU A 183 20.35 -11.06 12.96
CA LEU A 183 21.16 -11.40 14.13
C LEU A 183 21.71 -10.15 14.84
N LEU A 184 22.28 -9.20 14.09
CA LEU A 184 22.88 -7.97 14.63
C LEU A 184 21.88 -7.16 15.47
N TYR A 185 20.63 -7.13 15.02
CA TYR A 185 19.55 -6.39 15.67
C TYR A 185 18.66 -7.25 16.55
N GLU A 186 19.04 -8.49 16.85
CA GLU A 186 18.30 -9.40 17.73
C GLU A 186 16.83 -9.52 17.36
N ILE A 187 16.55 -9.72 16.07
CA ILE A 187 15.19 -9.91 15.58
C ILE A 187 14.65 -11.26 16.06
N SER A 188 13.51 -11.24 16.73
CA SER A 188 12.90 -12.44 17.32
C SER A 188 11.74 -13.01 16.49
N LEU A 189 11.10 -12.19 15.66
CA LEU A 189 9.98 -12.58 14.79
C LEU A 189 10.08 -11.85 13.45
N ILE A 190 9.84 -12.58 12.37
CA ILE A 190 9.88 -12.09 10.99
C ILE A 190 8.51 -12.30 10.35
N ILE A 191 7.74 -11.22 10.19
CA ILE A 191 6.48 -11.21 9.42
C ILE A 191 6.77 -10.61 8.06
N ARG A 192 6.46 -11.36 6.97
CA ARG A 192 6.74 -10.94 5.58
C ARG A 192 5.87 -11.69 4.58
N GLY A 193 5.87 -11.30 3.31
CA GLY A 193 5.13 -12.01 2.25
C GLY A 193 5.62 -13.43 2.03
N GLU A 194 4.72 -14.33 1.64
CA GLU A 194 5.04 -15.76 1.40
C GLU A 194 5.94 -16.02 0.19
N ASP A 195 6.13 -15.04 -0.68
CA ASP A 195 7.12 -15.10 -1.75
C ASP A 195 8.57 -15.22 -1.23
N HIS A 196 8.78 -14.99 0.07
CA HIS A 196 10.04 -15.20 0.76
C HIS A 196 10.18 -16.57 1.46
N VAL A 197 9.20 -17.46 1.40
CA VAL A 197 9.27 -18.80 2.03
C VAL A 197 10.52 -19.58 1.59
N SER A 198 10.84 -19.57 0.30
CA SER A 198 12.03 -20.25 -0.25
C SER A 198 13.37 -19.61 0.15
N ASN A 199 13.36 -18.39 0.68
CA ASN A 199 14.54 -17.72 1.23
C ASN A 199 14.81 -18.13 2.69
N THR A 200 13.78 -18.51 3.42
CA THR A 200 13.85 -18.80 4.85
C THR A 200 14.86 -19.87 5.20
N PRO A 201 14.93 -21.06 4.55
CA PRO A 201 15.90 -22.09 4.90
C PRO A 201 17.34 -21.60 4.69
N LYS A 202 17.61 -20.75 3.68
CA LYS A 202 18.93 -20.16 3.47
C LYS A 202 19.33 -19.22 4.59
N GLN A 203 18.39 -18.40 5.06
CA GLN A 203 18.63 -17.49 6.18
C GLN A 203 18.84 -18.24 7.48
N ILE A 204 18.08 -19.30 7.76
CA ILE A 204 18.29 -20.19 8.90
C ILE A 204 19.68 -20.84 8.86
N LEU A 205 20.10 -21.35 7.72
CA LEU A 205 21.43 -21.94 7.57
C LEU A 205 22.56 -20.93 7.81
N ILE A 206 22.40 -19.70 7.36
CA ILE A 206 23.36 -18.62 7.64
C ILE A 206 23.42 -18.33 9.14
N GLN A 207 22.27 -18.19 9.79
CA GLN A 207 22.17 -17.91 11.23
C GLN A 207 22.81 -19.02 12.06
N GLN A 208 22.52 -20.27 11.76
CA GLN A 208 23.14 -21.45 12.40
C GLN A 208 24.65 -21.49 12.16
N ALA A 209 25.10 -21.24 10.92
CA ALA A 209 26.53 -21.21 10.60
C ALA A 209 27.24 -20.09 11.38
N LEU A 210 26.62 -18.95 11.62
CA LEU A 210 27.16 -17.85 12.42
C LEU A 210 27.11 -18.12 13.93
N GLY A 211 26.49 -19.21 14.37
CA GLY A 211 26.45 -19.65 15.76
C GLY A 211 25.22 -19.22 16.54
N SER A 212 24.14 -18.81 15.86
CA SER A 212 22.87 -18.56 16.52
C SER A 212 22.22 -19.86 16.98
N ASN A 213 21.89 -19.96 18.26
CA ASN A 213 21.16 -21.09 18.85
C ASN A 213 19.68 -20.76 19.08
N ASP A 214 19.31 -19.46 19.08
CA ASP A 214 17.94 -19.01 19.28
C ASP A 214 17.21 -18.93 17.93
N PRO A 215 16.19 -19.77 17.70
CA PRO A 215 15.46 -19.75 16.44
C PRO A 215 14.61 -18.49 16.33
N ILE A 216 14.73 -17.80 15.20
CA ILE A 216 13.81 -16.72 14.83
C ILE A 216 12.48 -17.35 14.43
N VAL A 217 11.37 -16.81 14.94
CA VAL A 217 10.02 -17.20 14.53
C VAL A 217 9.68 -16.55 13.19
N TYR A 218 9.03 -17.29 12.31
CA TYR A 218 8.59 -16.79 11.00
C TYR A 218 7.07 -16.78 10.89
N ALA A 219 6.55 -15.82 10.14
CA ALA A 219 5.14 -15.73 9.75
C ALA A 219 5.07 -15.23 8.30
N HIS A 220 4.72 -16.11 7.37
CA HIS A 220 4.62 -15.78 5.96
C HIS A 220 3.18 -15.47 5.57
N LEU A 221 2.92 -14.19 5.33
CA LEU A 221 1.61 -13.68 4.92
C LEU A 221 1.26 -14.20 3.53
N PRO A 222 0.05 -14.71 3.33
CA PRO A 222 -0.41 -15.14 2.01
C PRO A 222 -0.46 -13.97 1.04
N ILE A 223 -0.32 -14.28 -0.26
CA ILE A 223 -0.42 -13.29 -1.33
C ILE A 223 -1.81 -12.65 -1.34
N ILE A 224 -1.85 -11.44 -1.90
CA ILE A 224 -3.10 -10.74 -2.18
C ILE A 224 -3.42 -10.95 -3.65
N LEU A 225 -4.60 -11.49 -3.94
CA LEU A 225 -5.15 -11.69 -5.28
C LEU A 225 -6.13 -10.57 -5.58
N ASP A 226 -6.19 -10.14 -6.82
CA ASP A 226 -7.30 -9.33 -7.31
C ASP A 226 -8.58 -10.16 -7.36
N GLU A 227 -9.65 -9.71 -6.74
CA GLU A 227 -10.90 -10.45 -6.61
C GLU A 227 -11.54 -10.74 -7.98
N THR A 228 -11.39 -9.83 -8.94
CA THR A 228 -12.03 -9.94 -10.26
C THR A 228 -11.28 -10.91 -11.17
N SER A 229 -9.95 -10.81 -11.21
CA SER A 229 -9.10 -11.61 -12.10
C SER A 229 -8.61 -12.91 -11.45
N GLY A 230 -8.66 -13.03 -10.12
CA GLY A 230 -8.07 -14.13 -9.36
C GLY A 230 -6.53 -14.21 -9.44
N LYS A 231 -5.88 -13.22 -10.04
CA LYS A 231 -4.42 -13.19 -10.20
C LYS A 231 -3.75 -12.46 -9.05
N LYS A 232 -2.48 -12.80 -8.78
CA LYS A 232 -1.66 -12.04 -7.82
C LYS A 232 -1.61 -10.58 -8.24
N MET A 233 -1.96 -9.68 -7.30
CA MET A 233 -1.79 -8.25 -7.52
C MET A 233 -0.32 -7.93 -7.72
N SER A 234 -0.03 -7.20 -8.77
CA SER A 234 1.32 -6.87 -9.21
C SER A 234 1.53 -5.35 -9.22
N LYS A 235 2.77 -4.91 -9.33
CA LYS A 235 3.10 -3.47 -9.47
C LYS A 235 2.49 -2.80 -10.72
N ARG A 236 1.92 -3.57 -11.66
CA ARG A 236 1.22 -3.05 -12.85
C ARG A 236 -0.25 -2.71 -12.56
N ASP A 237 -0.79 -3.24 -11.48
CA ASP A 237 -2.17 -2.97 -11.07
C ASP A 237 -2.14 -1.73 -10.19
N GLU A 238 -2.67 -0.60 -10.67
CA GLU A 238 -2.63 0.71 -9.99
C GLU A 238 -3.11 0.62 -8.53
N ALA A 239 -4.21 -0.08 -8.29
CA ALA A 239 -4.77 -0.27 -6.94
C ALA A 239 -3.86 -1.08 -5.99
N SER A 240 -2.76 -1.66 -6.48
CA SER A 240 -1.74 -2.29 -5.64
C SER A 240 -0.77 -1.28 -5.01
N SER A 241 -0.72 -0.04 -5.53
CA SER A 241 0.13 1.04 -5.02
C SER A 241 -0.57 1.81 -3.91
N VAL A 242 0.06 1.88 -2.74
CA VAL A 242 -0.43 2.69 -1.61
C VAL A 242 -0.53 4.16 -2.00
N LYS A 243 0.44 4.66 -2.75
CA LYS A 243 0.46 6.05 -3.25
C LYS A 243 -0.73 6.34 -4.16
N TRP A 244 -1.07 5.40 -5.05
CA TRP A 244 -2.24 5.55 -5.91
C TRP A 244 -3.52 5.61 -5.07
N LEU A 245 -3.70 4.74 -4.08
CA LEU A 245 -4.85 4.77 -3.19
C LEU A 245 -4.99 6.12 -2.48
N LEU A 246 -3.90 6.65 -1.93
CA LEU A 246 -3.90 7.97 -1.28
C LEU A 246 -4.28 9.08 -2.27
N ASN A 247 -3.79 9.03 -3.51
CA ASN A 247 -4.12 9.99 -4.57
C ASN A 247 -5.59 9.89 -5.01
N GLN A 248 -6.21 8.71 -4.94
CA GLN A 248 -7.65 8.53 -5.17
C GLN A 248 -8.51 9.02 -3.98
N GLY A 249 -7.88 9.52 -2.93
CA GLY A 249 -8.58 10.07 -1.76
C GLY A 249 -9.04 9.01 -0.75
N PHE A 250 -8.43 7.83 -0.76
CA PHE A 250 -8.59 6.89 0.34
C PHE A 250 -7.86 7.40 1.57
N LEU A 251 -8.52 7.38 2.72
CA LEU A 251 -7.94 7.79 3.99
C LEU A 251 -6.92 6.75 4.48
N PRO A 252 -5.81 7.16 5.08
CA PRO A 252 -4.84 6.23 5.66
C PRO A 252 -5.46 5.24 6.63
N GLU A 253 -6.37 5.70 7.49
CA GLU A 253 -7.09 4.88 8.47
C GLU A 253 -7.94 3.79 7.78
N ALA A 254 -8.60 4.13 6.69
CA ALA A 254 -9.41 3.17 5.92
C ALA A 254 -8.53 2.12 5.21
N ILE A 255 -7.37 2.52 4.69
CA ILE A 255 -6.41 1.59 4.07
C ILE A 255 -5.87 0.61 5.13
N VAL A 256 -5.50 1.09 6.31
CA VAL A 256 -5.02 0.27 7.43
C VAL A 256 -6.10 -0.71 7.88
N ASN A 257 -7.32 -0.21 8.16
CA ASN A 257 -8.47 -1.04 8.54
C ASN A 257 -8.71 -2.15 7.50
N TYR A 258 -8.76 -1.79 6.23
CA TYR A 258 -8.96 -2.75 5.14
C TYR A 258 -7.87 -3.83 5.08
N LEU A 259 -6.58 -3.45 5.15
CA LEU A 259 -5.47 -4.40 5.08
C LEU A 259 -5.40 -5.35 6.28
N ILE A 260 -5.92 -4.93 7.43
CA ILE A 260 -6.08 -5.82 8.60
C ILE A 260 -7.27 -6.76 8.38
N THR A 261 -8.37 -6.28 7.82
CA THR A 261 -9.61 -7.06 7.63
C THR A 261 -9.44 -8.20 6.63
N ILE A 262 -8.75 -7.98 5.50
CA ILE A 262 -8.63 -9.02 4.47
C ILE A 262 -7.89 -10.26 4.98
N GLY A 263 -8.55 -11.43 4.92
CA GLY A 263 -8.01 -12.70 5.40
C GLY A 263 -7.94 -12.82 6.93
N ASN A 264 -8.65 -11.96 7.65
CA ASN A 264 -8.75 -12.00 9.11
C ASN A 264 -10.22 -11.96 9.57
N LYS A 265 -10.50 -12.45 10.78
CA LYS A 265 -11.77 -12.24 11.47
C LYS A 265 -11.61 -10.99 12.33
N VAL A 266 -12.47 -10.01 12.11
CA VAL A 266 -12.46 -8.75 12.84
C VAL A 266 -13.68 -8.64 13.74
N PRO A 267 -13.58 -8.05 14.94
CA PRO A 267 -14.71 -7.92 15.87
C PRO A 267 -15.75 -6.91 15.36
N GLU A 268 -15.30 -5.84 14.71
CA GLU A 268 -16.11 -4.76 14.14
C GLU A 268 -15.64 -4.44 12.73
N GLU A 269 -16.51 -3.86 11.92
CA GLU A 269 -16.18 -3.52 10.52
C GLU A 269 -15.21 -2.33 10.45
N VAL A 270 -15.44 -1.31 11.26
CA VAL A 270 -14.64 -0.08 11.30
C VAL A 270 -13.91 0.02 12.62
N PHE A 271 -12.61 0.12 12.57
CA PHE A 271 -11.73 0.21 13.72
C PHE A 271 -10.45 0.99 13.39
N SER A 272 -9.82 1.53 14.41
CA SER A 272 -8.51 2.17 14.35
C SER A 272 -7.36 1.17 14.45
N LEU A 273 -6.15 1.62 14.12
CA LEU A 273 -4.94 0.82 14.34
C LEU A 273 -4.71 0.50 15.83
N ASP A 274 -5.03 1.43 16.73
CA ASP A 274 -4.86 1.24 18.16
C ASP A 274 -5.83 0.18 18.70
N GLU A 275 -7.09 0.18 18.29
CA GLU A 275 -8.04 -0.89 18.63
C GLU A 275 -7.60 -2.24 18.06
N ALA A 276 -7.03 -2.27 16.84
CA ALA A 276 -6.50 -3.50 16.27
C ALA A 276 -5.34 -4.09 17.09
N ILE A 277 -4.50 -3.28 17.73
CA ILE A 277 -3.43 -3.73 18.62
C ILE A 277 -4.01 -4.53 19.80
N GLU A 278 -5.21 -4.22 20.28
CA GLU A 278 -5.81 -4.90 21.43
C GLU A 278 -6.28 -6.33 21.11
N TRP A 279 -6.83 -6.55 19.90
CA TRP A 279 -7.49 -7.83 19.58
C TRP A 279 -6.81 -8.66 18.49
N PHE A 280 -5.87 -8.10 17.74
CA PHE A 280 -5.22 -8.80 16.63
C PHE A 280 -4.46 -10.04 17.13
N ASP A 281 -4.64 -11.15 16.42
CA ASP A 281 -3.90 -12.39 16.68
C ASP A 281 -3.32 -12.93 15.38
N LEU A 282 -1.99 -12.99 15.31
CA LEU A 282 -1.25 -13.45 14.15
C LEU A 282 -1.53 -14.92 13.80
N GLU A 283 -1.83 -15.77 14.82
CA GLU A 283 -2.09 -17.19 14.63
C GLU A 283 -3.47 -17.47 14.02
N ASN A 284 -4.39 -16.51 14.13
CA ASN A 284 -5.74 -16.57 13.57
C ASN A 284 -5.82 -16.09 12.12
N LEU A 285 -4.70 -15.61 11.54
CA LEU A 285 -4.67 -15.24 10.13
C LEU A 285 -4.88 -16.46 9.23
N SER A 286 -5.74 -16.30 8.22
CA SER A 286 -5.92 -17.32 7.19
C SER A 286 -4.61 -17.58 6.45
N SER A 287 -4.27 -18.87 6.24
CA SER A 287 -3.16 -19.28 5.39
C SER A 287 -3.48 -19.22 3.88
N SER A 288 -4.76 -19.04 3.52
CA SER A 288 -5.22 -18.91 2.15
C SER A 288 -4.99 -17.50 1.61
N PRO A 289 -4.82 -17.33 0.28
CA PRO A 289 -4.72 -16.02 -0.33
C PRO A 289 -5.83 -15.08 0.09
N ALA A 290 -5.48 -13.83 0.35
CA ALA A 290 -6.46 -12.76 0.58
C ALA A 290 -6.93 -12.18 -0.75
N HIS A 291 -8.19 -11.72 -0.83
CA HIS A 291 -8.74 -11.12 -2.04
C HIS A 291 -8.89 -9.60 -1.86
N PHE A 292 -8.33 -8.84 -2.80
CA PHE A 292 -8.46 -7.39 -2.84
C PHE A 292 -9.75 -7.00 -3.56
N ASN A 293 -10.63 -6.31 -2.84
CA ASN A 293 -11.89 -5.78 -3.33
C ASN A 293 -11.93 -4.25 -3.18
N LEU A 294 -11.77 -3.53 -4.29
CA LEU A 294 -11.75 -2.07 -4.29
C LEU A 294 -13.10 -1.46 -3.85
N LYS A 295 -14.23 -2.13 -4.15
CA LYS A 295 -15.56 -1.65 -3.74
C LYS A 295 -15.72 -1.72 -2.22
N TYR A 296 -15.21 -2.78 -1.60
CA TYR A 296 -15.24 -2.93 -0.15
C TYR A 296 -14.29 -1.92 0.53
N LEU A 297 -13.10 -1.69 -0.01
CA LEU A 297 -12.21 -0.62 0.47
C LEU A 297 -12.91 0.75 0.37
N LYS A 298 -13.62 1.00 -0.74
CA LYS A 298 -14.38 2.25 -0.92
C LYS A 298 -15.52 2.40 0.10
N HIS A 299 -16.21 1.32 0.42
CA HIS A 299 -17.22 1.28 1.48
C HIS A 299 -16.60 1.62 2.85
N LEU A 300 -15.53 0.94 3.24
CA LEU A 300 -14.83 1.25 4.50
C LEU A 300 -14.36 2.71 4.54
N ASN A 301 -13.84 3.21 3.43
CA ASN A 301 -13.40 4.60 3.35
C ASN A 301 -14.56 5.59 3.53
N HIS A 302 -15.74 5.29 2.98
CA HIS A 302 -16.95 6.08 3.22
C HIS A 302 -17.29 6.12 4.72
N GLU A 303 -17.27 4.99 5.41
CA GLU A 303 -17.53 4.95 6.85
C GLU A 303 -16.47 5.75 7.64
N HIS A 304 -15.21 5.65 7.30
CA HIS A 304 -14.16 6.48 7.90
C HIS A 304 -14.32 7.98 7.62
N LEU A 305 -14.82 8.38 6.42
CA LEU A 305 -15.12 9.77 6.11
C LEU A 305 -16.21 10.34 7.03
N LYS A 306 -17.22 9.55 7.35
CA LYS A 306 -18.31 9.94 8.27
C LYS A 306 -17.80 10.17 9.69
N LEU A 307 -16.77 9.43 10.11
CA LEU A 307 -16.17 9.54 11.45
C LEU A 307 -15.18 10.71 11.60
N LEU A 308 -14.79 11.37 10.52
CA LEU A 308 -13.89 12.51 10.62
C LEU A 308 -14.50 13.62 11.49
N ASP A 309 -13.71 14.18 12.41
CA ASP A 309 -14.09 15.40 13.10
C ASP A 309 -14.13 16.59 12.13
N ASP A 310 -14.83 17.65 12.53
CA ASP A 310 -15.09 18.81 11.67
C ASP A 310 -13.83 19.55 11.26
N ASP A 311 -12.87 19.72 12.15
CA ASP A 311 -11.61 20.42 11.87
C ASP A 311 -10.73 19.60 10.87
N LYS A 312 -10.68 18.27 11.04
CA LYS A 312 -9.98 17.38 10.13
C LYS A 312 -10.65 17.34 8.75
N LEU A 313 -12.00 17.33 8.70
CA LEU A 313 -12.76 17.38 7.46
C LEU A 313 -12.49 18.68 6.68
N LEU A 314 -12.55 19.83 7.33
CA LEU A 314 -12.25 21.14 6.72
C LEU A 314 -10.79 21.20 6.23
N LYS A 315 -9.85 20.71 7.04
CA LYS A 315 -8.44 20.66 6.66
C LYS A 315 -8.20 19.79 5.44
N LEU A 316 -8.77 18.59 5.40
CA LEU A 316 -8.58 17.64 4.31
C LEU A 316 -9.25 18.12 3.01
N THR A 317 -10.41 18.77 3.09
CA THR A 317 -11.10 19.34 1.92
C THR A 317 -10.53 20.67 1.47
N LEU A 318 -9.66 21.31 2.28
CA LEU A 318 -9.10 22.65 2.07
C LEU A 318 -10.19 23.76 2.08
N ILE A 319 -11.37 23.49 2.64
CA ILE A 319 -12.45 24.46 2.78
C ILE A 319 -12.20 25.33 4.02
N LYS A 320 -12.14 26.63 3.80
CA LYS A 320 -11.93 27.63 4.88
C LYS A 320 -13.23 28.14 5.50
N ASP A 321 -14.30 28.16 4.72
CA ASP A 321 -15.60 28.62 5.19
C ASP A 321 -16.30 27.53 6.01
N LYS A 322 -16.36 27.75 7.32
CA LYS A 322 -17.01 26.84 8.26
C LYS A 322 -18.54 26.72 8.03
N ASN A 323 -19.16 27.68 7.36
CA ASN A 323 -20.59 27.61 7.04
C ASN A 323 -20.90 26.49 6.03
N LEU A 324 -19.90 26.02 5.28
CA LEU A 324 -20.04 24.88 4.35
C LEU A 324 -19.89 23.51 5.01
N LEU A 325 -19.58 23.44 6.31
CA LEU A 325 -19.38 22.16 7.01
C LEU A 325 -20.61 21.24 6.90
N GLY A 326 -21.81 21.77 7.14
CA GLY A 326 -23.04 21.00 7.00
C GLY A 326 -23.26 20.49 5.57
N LEU A 327 -22.88 21.28 4.56
CA LEU A 327 -22.92 20.84 3.17
C LEU A 327 -21.92 19.70 2.89
N LEU A 328 -20.71 19.79 3.43
CA LEU A 328 -19.71 18.69 3.32
C LEU A 328 -20.26 17.40 3.94
N ARG A 329 -20.92 17.48 5.10
CA ARG A 329 -21.57 16.33 5.75
C ARG A 329 -22.65 15.70 4.88
N LEU A 330 -23.48 16.51 4.23
CA LEU A 330 -24.48 16.03 3.28
C LEU A 330 -23.85 15.38 2.06
N PHE A 331 -22.75 15.91 1.54
CA PHE A 331 -22.06 15.36 0.38
C PHE A 331 -21.31 14.06 0.68
N ILE A 332 -20.83 13.85 1.91
CA ILE A 332 -20.19 12.60 2.34
C ILE A 332 -21.11 11.41 2.08
N GLU A 333 -22.42 11.53 2.32
CA GLU A 333 -23.39 10.43 2.13
C GLU A 333 -23.37 9.83 0.71
N GLU A 334 -22.85 10.56 -0.27
CA GLU A 334 -22.76 10.13 -1.67
C GLU A 334 -21.33 9.91 -2.16
N CYS A 335 -20.32 10.07 -1.28
CA CYS A 335 -18.92 10.00 -1.65
C CYS A 335 -18.24 8.82 -0.99
N GLY A 336 -17.56 8.00 -1.78
CA GLY A 336 -16.75 6.90 -1.25
C GLY A 336 -15.30 7.29 -0.98
N THR A 337 -14.83 8.45 -1.49
CA THR A 337 -13.47 8.94 -1.27
C THR A 337 -13.42 10.45 -1.02
N LEU A 338 -12.33 10.91 -0.41
CA LEU A 338 -12.08 12.34 -0.20
C LEU A 338 -11.92 13.09 -1.54
N LEU A 339 -11.43 12.43 -2.58
CA LEU A 339 -11.33 13.03 -3.92
C LEU A 339 -12.72 13.32 -4.47
N GLU A 340 -13.65 12.37 -4.40
CA GLU A 340 -15.04 12.55 -4.83
C GLU A 340 -15.73 13.69 -4.05
N LEU A 341 -15.47 13.79 -2.74
CA LEU A 341 -15.99 14.89 -1.92
C LEU A 341 -15.43 16.25 -2.36
N LYS A 342 -14.13 16.33 -2.63
CA LYS A 342 -13.49 17.55 -3.15
C LYS A 342 -14.04 17.95 -4.51
N GLU A 343 -14.21 17.00 -5.42
CA GLU A 343 -14.81 17.26 -6.72
C GLU A 343 -16.23 17.79 -6.60
N LYS A 344 -17.02 17.21 -5.69
CA LYS A 344 -18.40 17.60 -5.48
C LYS A 344 -18.54 19.03 -4.93
N ILE A 345 -17.72 19.38 -3.94
CA ILE A 345 -17.72 20.75 -3.38
C ILE A 345 -17.16 21.77 -4.39
N SER A 346 -16.17 21.36 -5.20
CA SER A 346 -15.64 22.21 -6.28
C SER A 346 -16.71 22.49 -7.33
N LEU A 347 -17.44 21.47 -7.79
CA LEU A 347 -18.58 21.64 -8.71
C LEU A 347 -19.68 22.55 -8.12
N PHE A 348 -19.87 22.53 -6.82
CA PHE A 348 -20.86 23.40 -6.15
C PHE A 348 -20.40 24.87 -6.14
N LEU A 349 -19.13 25.15 -5.88
CA LEU A 349 -18.60 26.52 -5.71
C LEU A 349 -18.07 27.15 -7.01
N GLU A 350 -17.60 26.34 -7.96
CA GLU A 350 -17.02 26.84 -9.20
C GLU A 350 -18.07 27.26 -10.24
N PRO A 351 -17.69 28.13 -11.22
CA PRO A 351 -18.56 28.46 -12.34
C PRO A 351 -18.98 27.21 -13.12
N LYS A 352 -20.28 27.09 -13.41
CA LYS A 352 -20.86 25.93 -14.08
C LYS A 352 -20.51 25.89 -15.56
N ASP A 353 -20.05 24.76 -16.01
CA ASP A 353 -19.73 24.48 -17.43
C ASP A 353 -20.94 23.84 -18.11
N ILE A 354 -21.90 24.67 -18.53
CA ILE A 354 -23.10 24.15 -19.20
C ILE A 354 -22.80 23.57 -20.58
N VAL A 355 -21.66 23.92 -21.20
CA VAL A 355 -21.24 23.37 -22.51
C VAL A 355 -20.83 21.91 -22.38
N LYS A 356 -20.19 21.52 -21.28
CA LYS A 356 -19.83 20.11 -21.00
C LYS A 356 -21.00 19.26 -20.53
N THR A 357 -22.04 19.87 -19.96
CA THR A 357 -23.15 19.17 -19.31
C THR A 357 -24.44 19.14 -20.12
N TYR A 358 -24.51 19.86 -21.24
CA TYR A 358 -25.73 19.86 -22.07
C TYR A 358 -25.73 18.70 -23.10
N GLU A 359 -26.92 18.17 -23.33
CA GLU A 359 -27.15 17.06 -24.25
C GLU A 359 -27.38 17.51 -25.70
N ASN A 360 -27.94 18.74 -25.87
CA ASN A 360 -28.25 19.38 -27.14
C ASN A 360 -28.49 20.89 -26.97
N GLU A 361 -28.58 21.65 -28.06
CA GLU A 361 -28.77 23.11 -28.04
C GLU A 361 -30.05 23.53 -27.31
N ASP A 362 -31.18 22.81 -27.45
CA ASP A 362 -32.39 23.08 -26.73
C ASP A 362 -32.19 23.06 -25.20
N PHE A 363 -31.40 22.10 -24.71
CA PHE A 363 -31.14 22.02 -23.28
C PHE A 363 -30.25 23.17 -22.82
N LYS A 364 -29.31 23.62 -23.63
CA LYS A 364 -28.47 24.79 -23.37
C LYS A 364 -29.31 26.06 -23.29
N GLU A 365 -30.24 26.27 -24.26
CA GLU A 365 -31.16 27.42 -24.24
C GLU A 365 -32.03 27.46 -22.97
N ARG A 366 -32.55 26.30 -22.51
CA ARG A 366 -33.28 26.18 -21.27
C ARG A 366 -32.39 26.51 -20.04
N CYS A 367 -31.16 26.06 -20.01
CA CYS A 367 -30.17 26.41 -18.96
C CYS A 367 -29.93 27.94 -18.93
N LEU A 368 -29.76 28.57 -20.09
CA LEU A 368 -29.54 30.01 -20.19
C LEU A 368 -30.78 30.81 -19.80
N ALA A 369 -31.94 30.40 -20.25
CA ALA A 369 -33.21 31.03 -19.85
C ALA A 369 -33.42 30.97 -18.33
N LEU A 370 -33.20 29.79 -17.73
CA LEU A 370 -33.31 29.62 -16.30
C LEU A 370 -32.21 30.41 -15.55
N PHE A 371 -30.96 30.39 -16.03
CA PHE A 371 -29.88 31.19 -15.41
C PHE A 371 -30.19 32.67 -15.37
N ASN A 372 -30.72 33.26 -16.47
CA ASN A 372 -31.13 34.66 -16.50
C ASN A 372 -32.27 34.95 -15.52
N ALA A 373 -33.25 34.05 -15.41
CA ALA A 373 -34.33 34.16 -14.44
C ALA A 373 -33.77 34.12 -13.01
N LEU A 374 -32.90 33.15 -12.68
CA LEU A 374 -32.28 33.04 -11.36
C LEU A 374 -31.42 34.26 -11.00
N LYS A 375 -30.69 34.80 -11.97
CA LYS A 375 -29.84 35.99 -11.77
C LYS A 375 -30.65 37.23 -11.42
N SER A 376 -31.92 37.30 -11.80
CA SER A 376 -32.84 38.42 -11.43
C SER A 376 -33.47 38.26 -10.05
N MET A 377 -33.30 37.10 -9.39
CA MET A 377 -33.93 36.79 -8.10
C MET A 377 -33.01 37.17 -6.93
N ASP A 378 -33.62 37.69 -5.86
CA ASP A 378 -32.95 37.81 -4.57
C ASP A 378 -33.11 36.50 -3.77
N PHE A 379 -32.09 35.68 -3.73
CA PHE A 379 -32.16 34.38 -3.04
C PHE A 379 -32.44 34.50 -1.54
N GLN A 380 -32.09 35.61 -0.91
CA GLN A 380 -32.33 35.84 0.52
C GLN A 380 -33.81 36.15 0.83
N ALA A 381 -34.58 36.56 -0.18
CA ALA A 381 -36.00 36.88 0.00
C ALA A 381 -36.90 35.65 0.19
N TYR A 382 -36.41 34.43 -0.08
CA TYR A 382 -37.21 33.21 -0.04
C TYR A 382 -37.02 32.47 1.29
N LYS A 383 -38.13 32.12 1.94
CA LYS A 383 -38.13 31.41 3.22
C LYS A 383 -37.65 29.95 3.08
N ASP A 384 -37.98 29.32 1.96
CA ASP A 384 -37.74 27.90 1.70
C ASP A 384 -37.57 27.63 0.21
N PHE A 385 -37.10 26.43 -0.12
CA PHE A 385 -36.89 25.98 -1.49
C PHE A 385 -38.19 25.98 -2.32
N GLU A 386 -39.35 25.70 -1.71
CA GLU A 386 -40.63 25.65 -2.43
C GLU A 386 -41.08 27.01 -2.92
N SER A 387 -40.93 28.05 -2.11
CA SER A 387 -41.22 29.43 -2.50
C SER A 387 -40.26 29.92 -3.59
N PHE A 388 -38.98 29.65 -3.46
CA PHE A 388 -37.96 29.93 -4.45
C PHE A 388 -38.24 29.22 -5.79
N LYS A 389 -38.53 27.93 -5.74
CA LYS A 389 -38.85 27.09 -6.92
C LYS A 389 -40.06 27.66 -7.69
N LYS A 390 -41.15 28.02 -7.01
CA LYS A 390 -42.35 28.58 -7.66
C LYS A 390 -42.03 29.83 -8.44
N GLU A 391 -41.25 30.73 -7.87
CA GLU A 391 -40.87 31.97 -8.54
C GLU A 391 -39.90 31.74 -9.70
N ALA A 392 -38.91 30.85 -9.52
CA ALA A 392 -38.00 30.46 -10.59
C ALA A 392 -38.75 29.86 -11.79
N MET A 393 -39.74 29.00 -11.55
CA MET A 393 -40.61 28.44 -12.60
C MET A 393 -41.46 29.53 -13.29
N ARG A 394 -41.98 30.50 -12.52
CA ARG A 394 -42.76 31.62 -13.05
C ARG A 394 -41.90 32.48 -13.99
N LEU A 395 -40.69 32.84 -13.57
CA LEU A 395 -39.84 33.74 -14.33
C LEU A 395 -39.21 33.04 -15.58
N SER A 396 -38.83 31.80 -15.47
CA SER A 396 -38.21 31.05 -16.58
C SER A 396 -39.23 30.47 -17.57
N GLN A 397 -40.51 30.39 -17.21
CA GLN A 397 -41.58 29.74 -17.96
C GLN A 397 -41.34 28.22 -18.20
N LEU A 398 -40.36 27.61 -17.49
CA LEU A 398 -40.01 26.20 -17.60
C LEU A 398 -40.76 25.34 -16.58
N LYS A 399 -41.05 24.08 -16.93
CA LYS A 399 -41.77 23.12 -16.07
C LYS A 399 -41.21 21.70 -16.23
N GLY A 400 -41.51 20.84 -15.24
CA GLY A 400 -41.15 19.42 -15.30
C GLY A 400 -39.65 19.19 -15.50
N LYS A 401 -39.29 18.25 -16.35
CA LYS A 401 -37.88 17.87 -16.62
C LYS A 401 -37.07 19.05 -17.18
N ASP A 402 -37.70 19.91 -17.96
CA ASP A 402 -37.09 21.08 -18.59
C ASP A 402 -36.72 22.18 -17.59
N PHE A 403 -37.26 22.12 -16.40
CA PHE A 403 -36.96 23.01 -15.28
C PHE A 403 -35.99 22.32 -14.28
N PHE A 404 -36.33 21.12 -13.81
CA PHE A 404 -35.62 20.53 -12.68
C PHE A 404 -34.19 20.10 -13.00
N LYS A 405 -33.91 19.54 -14.19
CA LYS A 405 -32.57 19.14 -14.58
C LYS A 405 -31.64 20.35 -14.78
N PRO A 406 -32.05 21.41 -15.55
CA PRO A 406 -31.29 22.64 -15.63
C PRO A 406 -31.05 23.29 -14.25
N LEU A 407 -32.12 23.37 -13.43
CA LEU A 407 -32.00 23.97 -12.08
C LEU A 407 -30.93 23.28 -11.24
N ARG A 408 -30.97 21.96 -11.20
CA ARG A 408 -29.97 21.20 -10.42
C ARG A 408 -28.54 21.44 -10.94
N ILE A 409 -28.33 21.40 -12.23
CA ILE A 409 -27.01 21.65 -12.83
C ILE A 409 -26.53 23.07 -12.53
N LEU A 410 -27.37 24.07 -12.66
CA LEU A 410 -27.01 25.47 -12.36
C LEU A 410 -26.69 25.71 -10.88
N LEU A 411 -27.35 25.00 -9.97
CA LEU A 411 -27.19 25.19 -8.53
C LEU A 411 -26.10 24.25 -7.93
N THR A 412 -25.81 23.13 -8.55
CA THR A 412 -24.91 22.13 -7.97
C THR A 412 -23.74 21.71 -8.86
N GLY A 413 -23.79 22.04 -10.16
CA GLY A 413 -22.84 21.51 -11.16
C GLY A 413 -23.06 20.07 -11.56
N SER A 414 -24.10 19.38 -11.01
CA SER A 414 -24.38 17.96 -11.29
C SER A 414 -25.84 17.74 -11.62
N SER A 415 -26.13 16.71 -12.44
CA SER A 415 -27.52 16.32 -12.79
C SER A 415 -28.20 15.46 -11.72
N HIS A 416 -27.47 14.97 -10.73
CA HIS A 416 -27.94 14.10 -9.64
C HIS A 416 -27.23 14.45 -8.33
N GLY A 417 -27.69 13.90 -7.23
CA GLY A 417 -27.09 14.11 -5.92
C GLY A 417 -28.12 14.49 -4.85
N VAL A 418 -27.64 14.99 -3.71
CA VAL A 418 -28.43 15.38 -2.53
C VAL A 418 -29.63 16.26 -2.91
N GLU A 419 -30.77 16.07 -2.28
CA GLU A 419 -31.99 16.81 -2.57
C GLU A 419 -31.78 18.31 -2.45
N LEU A 420 -32.29 19.08 -3.43
CA LEU A 420 -32.14 20.54 -3.47
C LEU A 420 -32.69 21.27 -2.22
N PRO A 421 -33.79 20.84 -1.62
CA PRO A 421 -34.28 21.45 -0.39
C PRO A 421 -33.25 21.39 0.78
N LEU A 422 -32.51 20.29 0.88
CA LEU A 422 -31.49 20.10 1.95
C LEU A 422 -30.28 21.00 1.78
N ILE A 423 -29.90 21.27 0.54
CA ILE A 423 -28.72 22.11 0.23
C ILE A 423 -29.09 23.57 -0.02
N PHE A 424 -30.38 23.92 -0.09
CA PHE A 424 -30.84 25.26 -0.39
C PHE A 424 -30.32 26.34 0.58
N PRO A 425 -30.24 26.15 1.91
CA PRO A 425 -29.62 27.12 2.81
C PRO A 425 -28.19 27.50 2.45
N TYR A 426 -27.39 26.52 1.95
CA TYR A 426 -26.03 26.77 1.51
C TYR A 426 -25.96 27.46 0.16
N ILE A 427 -26.94 27.20 -0.74
CA ILE A 427 -27.11 27.94 -1.98
C ILE A 427 -27.43 29.39 -1.69
N GLN A 428 -28.35 29.66 -0.76
CA GLN A 428 -28.73 31.02 -0.37
C GLN A 428 -27.56 31.83 0.18
N SER A 429 -26.76 31.21 1.05
CA SER A 429 -25.60 31.91 1.66
C SER A 429 -24.46 32.15 0.67
N HIS A 430 -24.36 31.35 -0.41
CA HIS A 430 -23.27 31.38 -1.39
C HIS A 430 -23.75 31.64 -2.83
N TYR A 431 -24.96 32.21 -3.03
CA TYR A 431 -25.58 32.29 -4.36
C TYR A 431 -24.72 33.03 -5.39
N GLN A 432 -23.96 34.04 -4.99
CA GLN A 432 -23.06 34.78 -5.87
C GLN A 432 -21.91 33.92 -6.42
N GLU A 433 -21.47 32.94 -5.65
CA GLU A 433 -20.44 32.00 -6.05
C GLU A 433 -21.02 30.81 -6.82
N VAL A 434 -22.18 30.33 -6.37
CA VAL A 434 -22.86 29.16 -6.94
C VAL A 434 -23.44 29.48 -8.33
N LEU A 435 -24.05 30.65 -8.50
CA LEU A 435 -24.73 31.02 -9.73
C LEU A 435 -23.79 31.77 -10.69
N ARG A 436 -22.77 31.03 -11.18
CA ARG A 436 -21.83 31.52 -12.18
C ARG A 436 -21.71 30.53 -13.33
N LEU A 437 -21.52 31.06 -14.55
CA LEU A 437 -21.20 30.24 -15.73
C LEU A 437 -19.75 30.43 -16.13
N LYS A 438 -19.16 29.39 -16.68
CA LYS A 438 -17.88 29.53 -17.37
C LYS A 438 -18.06 30.37 -18.61
N ALA A 439 -17.09 31.25 -18.87
CA ALA A 439 -17.06 32.11 -20.05
C ALA A 439 -16.86 31.28 -21.32
#